data_f009d5493d4a53031a66907d8dfe5e03
#
_entry.id   f009d5493d4a53031a66907d8dfe5e03
#
_cell.length_a   1.000
_cell.length_b   1.000
_cell.length_c   1.000
_cell.angle_alpha   90.00
_cell.angle_beta   90.00
_cell.angle_gamma   90.00
#
_symmetry.space_group_name_H-M   'P 1'
#
loop_
_entity.id
_entity.type
_entity.pdbx_description
1 polymer ?
#
loop_
_entity_poly.entity_id
_entity_poly.type
_entity_poly.pdbx_seq_one_letter_code
_entity_poly.pdbx_strand_id
1 'polypeptide(L)'
;MEQDEIYLIDLWRILSREWKWFVAVLIVILACTYAFAHLVKRQWEATAWIQIGQVGQVVSGQDPKVEPLQRVLERLQLVPFENGVLKSAGYASDSSVAQLYRKSLKLEPLPYAGPLIRLTVRAYSRQQASELATATVTQLRAIHQRLEQILLTSARSRLTQVEADLQTVEADRARYQQAAAPVKEGDASSKDVQNTMLASVLLATKNDEIRSLRQTRSDLIDRLGPANTYETSMMWPVYVPEAQVLPNPELTWGIGLLLGVCLGTFVSVVRGARRRSA
;
A
#
# COMPACT_ATOMS: atom_id res chain seq x y z
N MET A 1 -53.98 -19.71 -32.90
CA MET A 1 -52.54 -19.32 -32.75
C MET A 1 -51.88 -20.48 -32.06
N GLU A 2 -51.40 -21.45 -32.86
CA GLU A 2 -50.56 -22.53 -32.34
C GLU A 2 -49.21 -21.89 -31.97
N GLN A 3 -48.89 -21.98 -30.69
CA GLN A 3 -47.55 -21.65 -30.22
C GLN A 3 -46.61 -22.71 -30.76
N ASP A 4 -45.75 -22.34 -31.74
CA ASP A 4 -44.63 -23.14 -32.16
C ASP A 4 -43.68 -23.33 -30.99
N GLU A 5 -43.95 -24.31 -30.15
CA GLU A 5 -43.00 -24.78 -29.14
C GLU A 5 -41.81 -25.40 -29.88
N ILE A 6 -40.72 -24.65 -29.95
CA ILE A 6 -39.46 -25.13 -30.49
C ILE A 6 -38.93 -26.20 -29.53
N TYR A 7 -39.25 -27.46 -29.82
CA TYR A 7 -38.73 -28.57 -29.05
C TYR A 7 -37.20 -28.71 -29.26
N LEU A 8 -36.45 -28.95 -28.19
CA LEU A 8 -34.99 -29.29 -28.23
C LEU A 8 -34.68 -30.36 -29.25
N ILE A 9 -35.61 -31.28 -29.52
CA ILE A 9 -35.51 -32.33 -30.54
C ILE A 9 -35.42 -31.78 -31.96
N ASP A 10 -36.18 -30.70 -32.26
CA ASP A 10 -36.12 -30.07 -33.59
C ASP A 10 -34.79 -29.33 -33.80
N LEU A 11 -34.26 -28.71 -32.76
CA LEU A 11 -32.95 -28.09 -32.77
C LEU A 11 -31.84 -29.10 -33.03
N TRP A 12 -31.91 -30.27 -32.38
CA TRP A 12 -30.99 -31.38 -32.61
C TRP A 12 -31.07 -31.94 -34.04
N ARG A 13 -32.27 -32.07 -34.59
CA ARG A 13 -32.50 -32.54 -35.98
C ARG A 13 -31.95 -31.54 -37.02
N ILE A 14 -32.10 -30.23 -36.76
CA ILE A 14 -31.54 -29.19 -37.64
C ILE A 14 -30.01 -29.23 -37.55
N LEU A 15 -29.46 -29.30 -36.37
CA LEU A 15 -28.03 -29.34 -36.11
C LEU A 15 -27.38 -30.60 -36.76
N SER A 16 -27.99 -31.78 -36.65
CA SER A 16 -27.51 -32.99 -37.27
C SER A 16 -27.53 -32.97 -38.80
N ARG A 17 -28.50 -32.27 -39.38
CA ARG A 17 -28.62 -32.11 -40.84
C ARG A 17 -27.60 -31.11 -41.42
N GLU A 18 -27.31 -30.02 -40.69
CA GLU A 18 -26.40 -28.97 -41.13
C GLU A 18 -25.07 -28.98 -40.31
N TRP A 19 -24.69 -30.16 -39.76
CA TRP A 19 -23.53 -30.29 -38.90
C TRP A 19 -22.21 -29.78 -39.51
N LYS A 20 -22.09 -29.88 -40.88
CA LYS A 20 -20.91 -29.38 -41.62
C LYS A 20 -20.70 -27.89 -41.44
N TRP A 21 -21.76 -27.10 -41.39
CA TRP A 21 -21.68 -25.65 -41.16
C TRP A 21 -21.40 -25.32 -39.69
N PHE A 22 -22.00 -26.06 -38.79
CA PHE A 22 -21.68 -25.95 -37.36
C PHE A 22 -20.18 -26.20 -37.15
N VAL A 23 -19.64 -27.28 -37.65
CA VAL A 23 -18.21 -27.66 -37.49
C VAL A 23 -17.32 -26.64 -38.20
N ALA A 24 -17.68 -26.14 -39.39
CA ALA A 24 -16.91 -25.12 -40.09
C ALA A 24 -16.79 -23.82 -39.26
N VAL A 25 -17.91 -23.33 -38.72
CA VAL A 25 -17.92 -22.13 -37.84
C VAL A 25 -17.11 -22.37 -36.58
N LEU A 26 -17.27 -23.53 -35.95
CA LEU A 26 -16.51 -23.90 -34.75
C LEU A 26 -15.00 -23.89 -35.03
N ILE A 27 -14.57 -24.49 -36.16
CA ILE A 27 -13.14 -24.51 -36.53
C ILE A 27 -12.62 -23.08 -36.76
N VAL A 28 -13.37 -22.24 -37.44
CA VAL A 28 -12.97 -20.83 -37.66
C VAL A 28 -12.80 -20.09 -36.36
N ILE A 29 -13.73 -20.23 -35.42
CA ILE A 29 -13.65 -19.56 -34.13
C ILE A 29 -12.47 -20.10 -33.30
N LEU A 30 -12.25 -21.41 -33.29
CA LEU A 30 -11.10 -22.01 -32.61
C LEU A 30 -9.77 -21.57 -33.25
N ALA A 31 -9.71 -21.43 -34.57
CA ALA A 31 -8.54 -20.89 -35.25
C ALA A 31 -8.29 -19.43 -34.90
N CYS A 32 -9.35 -18.60 -34.82
CA CYS A 32 -9.24 -17.22 -34.33
C CYS A 32 -8.79 -17.14 -32.88
N THR A 33 -9.32 -18.04 -32.03
CA THR A 33 -8.92 -18.13 -30.61
C THR A 33 -7.45 -18.53 -30.47
N TYR A 34 -6.99 -19.48 -31.27
CA TYR A 34 -5.59 -19.90 -31.33
C TYR A 34 -4.70 -18.74 -31.78
N ALA A 35 -5.06 -18.05 -32.87
CA ALA A 35 -4.33 -16.88 -33.35
C ALA A 35 -4.25 -15.78 -32.29
N PHE A 36 -5.35 -15.49 -31.60
CA PHE A 36 -5.38 -14.53 -30.50
C PHE A 36 -4.42 -14.94 -29.38
N ALA A 37 -4.45 -16.21 -28.96
CA ALA A 37 -3.58 -16.72 -27.88
C ALA A 37 -2.09 -16.64 -28.21
N HIS A 38 -1.72 -16.68 -29.50
CA HIS A 38 -0.32 -16.58 -29.96
C HIS A 38 0.14 -15.17 -30.35
N LEU A 39 -0.77 -14.33 -30.86
CA LEU A 39 -0.44 -12.97 -31.29
C LEU A 39 -0.42 -11.95 -30.16
N VAL A 40 -1.22 -12.16 -29.11
CA VAL A 40 -1.26 -11.25 -27.95
C VAL A 40 0.01 -11.38 -27.12
N LYS A 41 0.65 -10.24 -26.84
CA LYS A 41 1.85 -10.19 -26.00
C LYS A 41 1.54 -10.71 -24.61
N ARG A 42 2.35 -11.65 -24.16
CA ARG A 42 2.25 -12.21 -22.81
C ARG A 42 2.46 -11.14 -21.75
N GLN A 43 1.68 -11.20 -20.69
CA GLN A 43 1.77 -10.29 -19.56
C GLN A 43 1.85 -11.04 -18.25
N TRP A 44 2.74 -10.58 -17.38
CA TRP A 44 2.91 -11.08 -16.02
C TRP A 44 2.52 -9.99 -15.03
N GLU A 45 1.97 -10.41 -13.92
CA GLU A 45 1.53 -9.52 -12.84
C GLU A 45 2.45 -9.68 -11.64
N ALA A 46 2.94 -8.57 -11.12
CA ALA A 46 3.71 -8.53 -9.88
C ALA A 46 2.87 -7.88 -8.79
N THR A 47 2.90 -8.49 -7.61
CA THR A 47 2.24 -7.97 -6.41
C THR A 47 3.28 -7.64 -5.34
N ALA A 48 3.19 -6.44 -4.78
CA ALA A 48 3.99 -6.00 -3.64
C ALA A 48 3.08 -5.50 -2.52
N TRP A 49 3.50 -5.69 -1.27
CA TRP A 49 2.80 -5.18 -0.08
C TRP A 49 3.66 -4.10 0.56
N ILE A 50 3.14 -2.89 0.58
CA ILE A 50 3.80 -1.69 1.06
C ILE A 50 3.28 -1.38 2.44
N GLN A 51 4.18 -1.31 3.43
CA GLN A 51 3.90 -0.76 4.75
C GLN A 51 4.33 0.70 4.75
N ILE A 52 3.38 1.60 5.08
CA ILE A 52 3.68 3.04 5.17
C ILE A 52 4.45 3.29 6.46
N GLY A 53 5.56 4.02 6.36
CA GLY A 53 6.38 4.42 7.50
C GLY A 53 5.60 5.28 8.50
N GLN A 54 6.04 5.20 9.74
CA GLN A 54 5.45 5.88 10.88
C GLN A 54 6.54 6.50 11.75
N VAL A 55 6.27 7.69 12.29
CA VAL A 55 7.14 8.36 13.27
C VAL A 55 6.32 8.68 14.51
N GLY A 56 6.57 7.92 15.58
CA GLY A 56 5.92 8.10 16.88
C GLY A 56 4.58 7.37 17.02
N GLN A 57 4.01 7.48 18.21
CA GLN A 57 2.73 6.88 18.57
C GLN A 57 1.54 7.71 18.11
N VAL A 58 0.39 7.04 17.90
CA VAL A 58 -0.90 7.68 17.65
C VAL A 58 -1.29 8.52 18.87
N VAL A 59 -1.23 9.83 18.73
CA VAL A 59 -1.91 10.74 19.66
C VAL A 59 -3.34 10.90 19.16
N SER A 60 -4.33 10.84 20.04
CA SER A 60 -5.74 10.96 19.65
C SER A 60 -5.97 12.15 18.71
N GLY A 61 -6.44 11.87 17.49
CA GLY A 61 -6.71 12.88 16.46
C GLY A 61 -5.58 13.15 15.45
N GLN A 62 -4.40 12.52 15.58
CA GLN A 62 -3.32 12.65 14.60
C GLN A 62 -2.95 11.29 13.99
N ASP A 63 -2.77 11.25 12.68
CA ASP A 63 -2.23 10.07 12.00
C ASP A 63 -0.70 10.05 12.18
N PRO A 64 -0.10 9.05 12.85
CA PRO A 64 1.34 8.99 13.11
C PRO A 64 2.15 8.61 11.87
N LYS A 65 1.49 8.29 10.76
CA LYS A 65 2.14 7.90 9.51
C LYS A 65 2.90 9.07 8.91
N VAL A 66 4.00 8.77 8.24
CA VAL A 66 4.80 9.75 7.50
C VAL A 66 3.95 10.51 6.48
N GLU A 67 2.99 9.80 5.86
CA GLU A 67 1.97 10.39 5.01
C GLU A 67 0.64 9.63 5.18
N PRO A 68 -0.52 10.31 5.23
CA PRO A 68 -1.83 9.67 5.30
C PRO A 68 -2.06 8.72 4.13
N LEU A 69 -2.68 7.57 4.39
CA LEU A 69 -2.92 6.51 3.40
C LEU A 69 -3.56 7.04 2.10
N GLN A 70 -4.58 7.89 2.22
CA GLN A 70 -5.27 8.45 1.06
C GLN A 70 -4.33 9.26 0.16
N ARG A 71 -3.46 10.08 0.76
CA ARG A 71 -2.48 10.89 0.02
C ARG A 71 -1.42 10.01 -0.66
N VAL A 72 -1.01 8.91 -0.02
CA VAL A 72 -0.09 7.94 -0.64
C VAL A 72 -0.74 7.31 -1.87
N LEU A 73 -2.02 6.89 -1.79
CA LEU A 73 -2.74 6.33 -2.92
C LEU A 73 -2.84 7.31 -4.09
N GLU A 74 -3.16 8.57 -3.80
CA GLU A 74 -3.22 9.63 -4.82
C GLU A 74 -1.83 9.89 -5.44
N ARG A 75 -0.79 9.98 -4.60
CA ARG A 75 0.60 10.18 -5.05
C ARG A 75 1.07 9.10 -6.01
N LEU A 76 0.80 7.85 -5.70
CA LEU A 76 1.21 6.70 -6.53
C LEU A 76 0.56 6.71 -7.92
N GLN A 77 -0.58 7.40 -8.10
CA GLN A 77 -1.29 7.54 -9.37
C GLN A 77 -0.93 8.83 -10.13
N LEU A 78 -0.06 9.68 -9.56
CA LEU A 78 0.36 10.89 -10.25
C LEU A 78 1.34 10.58 -11.39
N VAL A 79 1.08 11.15 -12.56
CA VAL A 79 1.97 10.99 -13.73
C VAL A 79 3.44 11.35 -13.44
N PRO A 80 3.77 12.43 -12.69
CA PRO A 80 5.16 12.71 -12.33
C PRO A 80 5.81 11.61 -11.48
N PHE A 81 5.06 10.98 -10.59
CA PHE A 81 5.56 9.86 -9.78
C PHE A 81 5.82 8.64 -10.67
N GLU A 82 4.86 8.25 -11.50
CA GLU A 82 4.98 7.14 -12.45
C GLU A 82 6.16 7.33 -13.41
N ASN A 83 6.36 8.55 -13.91
CA ASN A 83 7.53 8.89 -14.74
C ASN A 83 8.85 8.72 -13.96
N GLY A 84 8.87 9.08 -12.68
CA GLY A 84 10.02 8.85 -11.81
C GLY A 84 10.34 7.36 -11.64
N VAL A 85 9.32 6.53 -11.46
CA VAL A 85 9.44 5.07 -11.38
C VAL A 85 10.01 4.50 -12.68
N LEU A 86 9.41 4.86 -13.81
CA LEU A 86 9.84 4.38 -15.14
C LEU A 86 11.29 4.76 -15.43
N LYS A 87 11.66 6.01 -15.13
CA LYS A 87 13.03 6.49 -15.28
C LYS A 87 14.02 5.72 -14.40
N SER A 88 13.66 5.45 -13.15
CA SER A 88 14.53 4.69 -12.23
C SER A 88 14.69 3.22 -12.64
N ALA A 89 13.67 2.65 -13.29
CA ALA A 89 13.69 1.30 -13.86
C ALA A 89 14.32 1.25 -15.27
N GLY A 90 14.75 2.38 -15.84
CA GLY A 90 15.40 2.45 -17.14
C GLY A 90 14.47 2.41 -18.35
N TYR A 91 13.16 2.69 -18.16
CA TYR A 91 12.17 2.69 -19.24
C TYR A 91 11.81 4.12 -19.68
N ALA A 92 11.68 4.31 -20.98
CA ALA A 92 11.18 5.57 -21.55
C ALA A 92 9.69 5.76 -21.23
N SER A 93 9.27 7.01 -20.94
CA SER A 93 7.90 7.35 -20.53
C SER A 93 6.82 7.05 -21.58
N ASP A 94 7.19 6.96 -22.86
CA ASP A 94 6.33 6.67 -24.01
C ASP A 94 6.39 5.21 -24.46
N SER A 95 7.21 4.38 -23.82
CA SER A 95 7.37 2.97 -24.15
C SER A 95 6.07 2.17 -23.94
N SER A 96 5.92 1.05 -24.66
CA SER A 96 4.81 0.12 -24.46
C SER A 96 4.77 -0.45 -23.03
N VAL A 97 5.92 -0.58 -22.39
CA VAL A 97 6.04 -1.00 -20.97
C VAL A 97 5.44 0.07 -20.07
N ALA A 98 5.74 1.35 -20.31
CA ALA A 98 5.20 2.47 -19.55
C ALA A 98 3.67 2.57 -19.67
N GLN A 99 3.13 2.39 -20.87
CA GLN A 99 1.69 2.37 -21.10
C GLN A 99 1.01 1.21 -20.38
N LEU A 100 1.61 0.01 -20.42
CA LEU A 100 1.09 -1.15 -19.71
C LEU A 100 1.15 -0.96 -18.20
N TYR A 101 2.26 -0.45 -17.66
CA TYR A 101 2.43 -0.14 -16.24
C TYR A 101 1.32 0.79 -15.75
N ARG A 102 1.12 1.96 -16.39
CA ARG A 102 0.07 2.93 -16.02
C ARG A 102 -1.33 2.33 -16.09
N LYS A 103 -1.63 1.58 -17.14
CA LYS A 103 -2.94 0.95 -17.34
C LYS A 103 -3.23 -0.15 -16.32
N SER A 104 -2.19 -0.83 -15.85
CA SER A 104 -2.33 -1.99 -14.97
C SER A 104 -2.08 -1.68 -13.50
N LEU A 105 -1.59 -0.49 -13.17
CA LEU A 105 -1.33 -0.07 -11.80
C LEU A 105 -2.62 -0.13 -10.97
N LYS A 106 -2.66 -1.05 -10.03
CA LYS A 106 -3.74 -1.20 -9.07
C LYS A 106 -3.21 -1.02 -7.66
N LEU A 107 -3.94 -0.25 -6.87
CA LEU A 107 -3.64 0.06 -5.48
C LEU A 107 -4.84 -0.30 -4.63
N GLU A 108 -4.69 -1.28 -3.78
CA GLU A 108 -5.75 -1.75 -2.89
C GLU A 108 -5.31 -1.54 -1.44
N PRO A 109 -5.95 -0.63 -0.70
CA PRO A 109 -5.70 -0.50 0.73
C PRO A 109 -6.23 -1.73 1.46
N LEU A 110 -5.47 -2.21 2.45
CA LEU A 110 -5.83 -3.36 3.27
C LEU A 110 -6.18 -2.90 4.70
N PRO A 111 -7.39 -2.35 4.94
CA PRO A 111 -7.73 -1.67 6.19
C PRO A 111 -7.68 -2.60 7.42
N TYR A 112 -7.92 -3.89 7.23
CA TYR A 112 -7.91 -4.88 8.32
C TYR A 112 -6.51 -5.40 8.66
N ALA A 113 -5.51 -5.15 7.82
CA ALA A 113 -4.13 -5.59 8.01
C ALA A 113 -3.21 -4.44 8.46
N GLY A 114 -3.77 -3.31 8.91
CA GLY A 114 -3.03 -2.11 9.27
C GLY A 114 -2.75 -1.18 8.07
N PRO A 115 -1.69 -0.36 8.12
CA PRO A 115 -1.39 0.63 7.09
C PRO A 115 -0.71 0.00 5.87
N LEU A 116 -1.32 -1.06 5.32
CA LEU A 116 -0.80 -1.80 4.19
C LEU A 116 -1.51 -1.42 2.89
N ILE A 117 -0.73 -1.32 1.82
CA ILE A 117 -1.22 -1.15 0.45
C ILE A 117 -0.75 -2.36 -0.36
N ARG A 118 -1.68 -3.03 -1.03
CA ARG A 118 -1.35 -3.98 -2.09
C ARG A 118 -1.15 -3.22 -3.39
N LEU A 119 0.05 -3.28 -3.91
CA LEU A 119 0.42 -2.76 -5.22
C LEU A 119 0.41 -3.92 -6.22
N THR A 120 -0.28 -3.76 -7.34
CA THR A 120 -0.27 -4.73 -8.44
C THR A 120 0.08 -4.01 -9.74
N VAL A 121 1.06 -4.54 -10.47
CA VAL A 121 1.52 -3.99 -11.75
C VAL A 121 1.75 -5.10 -12.77
N ARG A 122 1.60 -4.80 -14.07
CA ARG A 122 1.85 -5.76 -15.15
C ARG A 122 2.98 -5.29 -16.05
N ALA A 123 3.71 -6.28 -16.57
CA ALA A 123 4.74 -6.08 -17.59
C ALA A 123 4.79 -7.26 -18.57
N TYR A 124 5.63 -7.16 -19.59
CA TYR A 124 5.77 -8.19 -20.63
C TYR A 124 6.71 -9.32 -20.24
N SER A 125 7.40 -9.25 -19.10
CA SER A 125 8.17 -10.35 -18.53
C SER A 125 8.06 -10.35 -17.01
N ARG A 126 8.35 -11.51 -16.38
CA ARG A 126 8.37 -11.66 -14.91
C ARG A 126 9.37 -10.71 -14.26
N GLN A 127 10.55 -10.61 -14.86
CA GLN A 127 11.61 -9.74 -14.36
C GLN A 127 11.20 -8.27 -14.43
N GLN A 128 10.67 -7.80 -15.57
CA GLN A 128 10.18 -6.43 -15.72
C GLN A 128 9.07 -6.09 -14.73
N ALA A 129 8.13 -7.01 -14.49
CA ALA A 129 7.05 -6.81 -13.53
C ALA A 129 7.59 -6.64 -12.11
N SER A 130 8.55 -7.49 -11.71
CA SER A 130 9.23 -7.40 -10.41
C SER A 130 10.05 -6.12 -10.27
N GLU A 131 10.81 -5.72 -11.30
CA GLU A 131 11.59 -4.50 -11.32
C GLU A 131 10.71 -3.25 -11.17
N LEU A 132 9.60 -3.17 -11.90
CA LEU A 132 8.66 -2.06 -11.82
C LEU A 132 7.98 -1.97 -10.46
N ALA A 133 7.56 -3.10 -9.89
CA ALA A 133 6.99 -3.13 -8.54
C ALA A 133 8.02 -2.66 -7.50
N THR A 134 9.25 -3.16 -7.57
CA THR A 134 10.35 -2.76 -6.68
C THR A 134 10.71 -1.29 -6.85
N ALA A 135 10.82 -0.80 -8.09
CA ALA A 135 11.11 0.60 -8.37
C ALA A 135 10.01 1.53 -7.83
N THR A 136 8.73 1.12 -7.91
CA THR A 136 7.61 1.88 -7.35
C THR A 136 7.75 2.05 -5.84
N VAL A 137 8.05 0.98 -5.11
CA VAL A 137 8.25 1.04 -3.66
C VAL A 137 9.50 1.83 -3.29
N THR A 138 10.59 1.64 -4.02
CA THR A 138 11.85 2.38 -3.80
C THR A 138 11.67 3.88 -4.01
N GLN A 139 10.95 4.28 -5.04
CA GLN A 139 10.64 5.69 -5.29
C GLN A 139 9.76 6.30 -4.19
N LEU A 140 8.74 5.58 -3.73
CA LEU A 140 7.92 5.99 -2.60
C LEU A 140 8.75 6.14 -1.32
N ARG A 141 9.59 5.13 -1.03
CA ARG A 141 10.50 5.15 0.13
C ARG A 141 11.43 6.36 0.10
N ALA A 142 12.01 6.69 -1.04
CA ALA A 142 12.89 7.85 -1.18
C ALA A 142 12.19 9.19 -0.90
N ILE A 143 10.91 9.31 -1.26
CA ILE A 143 10.09 10.49 -0.92
C ILE A 143 9.79 10.50 0.58
N HIS A 144 9.37 9.38 1.15
CA HIS A 144 9.05 9.27 2.56
C HIS A 144 10.26 9.50 3.46
N GLN A 145 11.44 9.03 3.09
CA GLN A 145 12.68 9.27 3.86
C GLN A 145 12.95 10.75 4.09
N ARG A 146 12.65 11.62 3.12
CA ARG A 146 12.81 13.08 3.30
C ARG A 146 11.82 13.64 4.32
N LEU A 147 10.56 13.18 4.27
CA LEU A 147 9.53 13.60 5.23
C LEU A 147 9.84 13.07 6.64
N GLU A 148 10.24 11.83 6.71
CA GLU A 148 10.61 11.14 7.95
C GLU A 148 11.80 11.83 8.64
N GLN A 149 12.84 12.20 7.90
CA GLN A 149 13.99 12.92 8.44
C GLN A 149 13.60 14.23 9.13
N ILE A 150 12.65 14.98 8.56
CA ILE A 150 12.15 16.22 9.16
C ILE A 150 11.45 15.92 10.49
N LEU A 151 10.57 14.91 10.51
CA LEU A 151 9.84 14.50 11.71
C LEU A 151 10.77 13.97 12.80
N LEU A 152 11.72 13.11 12.43
CA LEU A 152 12.71 12.55 13.35
C LEU A 152 13.63 13.63 13.93
N THR A 153 14.08 14.58 13.11
CA THR A 153 14.93 15.68 13.57
C THR A 153 14.17 16.53 14.60
N SER A 154 12.91 16.86 14.33
CA SER A 154 12.06 17.60 15.26
C SER A 154 11.85 16.84 16.58
N ALA A 155 11.55 15.54 16.52
CA ALA A 155 11.34 14.72 17.73
C ALA A 155 12.62 14.56 18.56
N ARG A 156 13.78 14.36 17.92
CA ARG A 156 15.09 14.30 18.58
C ARG A 156 15.48 15.62 19.22
N SER A 157 15.27 16.73 18.51
CA SER A 157 15.52 18.07 19.05
C SER A 157 14.68 18.32 20.30
N ARG A 158 13.41 17.90 20.30
CA ARG A 158 12.54 17.97 21.47
C ARG A 158 13.07 17.14 22.64
N LEU A 159 13.54 15.91 22.38
CA LEU A 159 14.15 15.06 23.40
C LEU A 159 15.39 15.73 24.03
N THR A 160 16.30 16.23 23.20
CA THR A 160 17.50 16.95 23.66
C THR A 160 17.15 18.16 24.51
N GLN A 161 16.11 18.92 24.15
CA GLN A 161 15.63 20.06 24.95
C GLN A 161 15.12 19.60 26.32
N VAL A 162 14.28 18.57 26.37
CA VAL A 162 13.76 18.00 27.64
C VAL A 162 14.90 17.49 28.53
N GLU A 163 15.94 16.87 27.95
CA GLU A 163 17.11 16.43 28.67
C GLU A 163 17.92 17.59 29.26
N ALA A 164 18.09 18.69 28.52
CA ALA A 164 18.75 19.89 29.00
C ALA A 164 17.94 20.57 30.13
N ASP A 165 16.59 20.66 29.96
CA ASP A 165 15.70 21.21 30.99
C ASP A 165 15.76 20.35 32.27
N LEU A 166 15.78 19.00 32.13
CA LEU A 166 15.93 18.08 33.27
C LEU A 166 17.24 18.33 34.04
N GLN A 167 18.35 18.46 33.35
CA GLN A 167 19.65 18.74 33.98
C GLN A 167 19.62 20.09 34.73
N THR A 168 18.99 21.11 34.15
CA THR A 168 18.87 22.44 34.78
C THR A 168 18.06 22.37 36.05
N VAL A 169 16.89 21.71 35.99
CA VAL A 169 15.99 21.57 37.15
C VAL A 169 16.60 20.68 38.25
N GLU A 170 17.35 19.64 37.90
CA GLU A 170 18.09 18.81 38.86
C GLU A 170 19.22 19.61 39.55
N ALA A 171 19.94 20.48 38.83
CA ALA A 171 20.92 21.39 39.39
C ALA A 171 20.28 22.40 40.35
N ASP A 172 19.16 22.99 39.98
CA ASP A 172 18.41 23.90 40.86
C ASP A 172 17.93 23.20 42.10
N ARG A 173 17.39 21.99 41.99
CA ARG A 173 17.01 21.16 43.11
C ARG A 173 18.17 20.95 44.10
N ALA A 174 19.37 20.63 43.58
CA ALA A 174 20.56 20.45 44.41
C ALA A 174 20.92 21.73 45.19
N ARG A 175 20.81 22.92 44.52
CA ARG A 175 21.04 24.23 45.18
C ARG A 175 20.02 24.49 46.31
N TYR A 176 18.73 24.21 46.08
CA TYR A 176 17.68 24.40 47.10
C TYR A 176 17.82 23.39 48.24
N GLN A 177 18.29 22.16 47.97
CA GLN A 177 18.61 21.19 49.04
C GLN A 177 19.73 21.67 49.93
N GLN A 178 20.77 22.28 49.38
CA GLN A 178 21.84 22.90 50.17
C GLN A 178 21.35 24.07 50.99
N ALA A 179 20.46 24.91 50.43
CA ALA A 179 19.88 26.03 51.16
C ALA A 179 18.87 25.65 52.25
N ALA A 180 18.23 24.47 52.12
CA ALA A 180 17.29 23.92 53.09
C ALA A 180 17.98 23.06 54.19
N ALA A 181 19.32 22.89 54.14
CA ALA A 181 20.07 22.13 55.15
C ALA A 181 19.89 22.82 56.54
N PRO A 182 19.64 22.04 57.59
CA PRO A 182 19.35 22.59 58.90
C PRO A 182 20.53 23.41 59.43
N VAL A 183 20.25 24.67 59.77
CA VAL A 183 21.19 25.52 60.52
C VAL A 183 21.37 24.92 61.90
N LYS A 184 22.64 24.77 62.34
CA LYS A 184 22.96 24.23 63.64
C LYS A 184 22.12 24.88 64.75
N GLU A 185 21.52 24.04 65.61
CA GLU A 185 20.76 24.46 66.80
C GLU A 185 21.58 25.45 67.62
N GLY A 186 21.15 26.70 67.69
CA GLY A 186 21.73 27.73 68.56
C GLY A 186 21.42 29.17 68.15
N ASP A 187 21.16 29.48 66.89
CA ASP A 187 21.04 30.84 66.41
C ASP A 187 19.98 31.02 65.29
N ALA A 188 18.87 30.30 65.41
CA ALA A 188 17.81 30.36 64.39
C ALA A 188 17.01 31.66 64.51
N SER A 189 17.37 32.64 63.70
CA SER A 189 16.56 33.87 63.48
C SER A 189 15.24 33.48 62.79
N SER A 190 14.16 34.22 63.07
CA SER A 190 12.84 34.02 62.41
C SER A 190 12.93 34.05 60.88
N LYS A 191 13.94 34.75 60.32
CA LYS A 191 14.25 34.77 58.89
C LYS A 191 14.78 33.45 58.35
N ASP A 192 15.55 32.69 59.17
CA ASP A 192 16.10 31.41 58.77
C ASP A 192 15.02 30.32 58.69
N VAL A 193 14.03 30.34 59.60
CA VAL A 193 12.85 29.46 59.54
C VAL A 193 12.00 29.79 58.30
N GLN A 194 11.81 31.06 57.98
CA GLN A 194 11.06 31.48 56.77
C GLN A 194 11.77 31.07 55.50
N ASN A 195 13.10 31.22 55.41
CA ASN A 195 13.89 30.78 54.28
C ASN A 195 13.87 29.26 54.09
N THR A 196 13.92 28.49 55.16
CA THR A 196 13.84 27.03 55.13
C THR A 196 12.46 26.54 54.67
N MET A 197 11.36 27.21 55.14
CA MET A 197 10.02 26.91 54.66
C MET A 197 9.90 27.22 53.16
N LEU A 198 10.40 28.34 52.68
CA LEU A 198 10.36 28.73 51.27
C LEU A 198 11.18 27.72 50.44
N ALA A 199 12.35 27.33 50.88
CA ALA A 199 13.19 26.34 50.21
C ALA A 199 12.48 24.96 50.14
N SER A 200 11.74 24.55 51.19
CA SER A 200 11.00 23.30 51.17
C SER A 200 9.84 23.29 50.16
N VAL A 201 9.12 24.41 50.00
CA VAL A 201 8.06 24.57 48.98
C VAL A 201 8.67 24.53 47.58
N LEU A 202 9.77 25.27 47.36
CA LEU A 202 10.48 25.25 46.06
C LEU A 202 11.01 23.86 45.74
N LEU A 203 11.52 23.10 46.70
CA LEU A 203 11.93 21.71 46.50
C LEU A 203 10.77 20.79 46.08
N ALA A 204 9.59 20.95 46.69
CA ALA A 204 8.41 20.20 46.30
C ALA A 204 8.03 20.49 44.86
N THR A 205 7.97 21.77 44.45
CA THR A 205 7.69 22.20 43.09
C THR A 205 8.72 21.65 42.08
N LYS A 206 10.02 21.72 42.43
CA LYS A 206 11.08 21.19 41.57
C LYS A 206 11.03 19.66 41.43
N ASN A 207 10.65 18.97 42.48
CA ASN A 207 10.44 17.51 42.39
C ASN A 207 9.29 17.12 41.46
N ASP A 208 8.20 17.90 41.47
CA ASP A 208 7.07 17.66 40.56
C ASP A 208 7.44 18.00 39.13
N GLU A 209 8.21 19.06 38.90
CA GLU A 209 8.75 19.43 37.59
C GLU A 209 9.68 18.32 37.02
N ILE A 210 10.60 17.79 37.87
CA ILE A 210 11.48 16.67 37.49
C ILE A 210 10.65 15.44 37.12
N ARG A 211 9.57 15.11 37.84
CA ARG A 211 8.71 13.98 37.52
C ARG A 211 8.04 14.16 36.17
N SER A 212 7.49 15.34 35.90
CA SER A 212 6.83 15.63 34.62
C SER A 212 7.79 15.61 33.45
N LEU A 213 9.02 16.14 33.60
CA LEU A 213 10.07 16.10 32.57
C LEU A 213 10.55 14.66 32.31
N ARG A 214 10.72 13.85 33.37
CA ARG A 214 11.08 12.44 33.22
C ARG A 214 9.99 11.63 32.51
N GLN A 215 8.73 11.91 32.82
CA GLN A 215 7.60 11.30 32.12
C GLN A 215 7.63 11.69 30.63
N THR A 216 7.77 12.99 30.32
CA THR A 216 7.87 13.48 28.95
C THR A 216 9.05 12.86 28.18
N ARG A 217 10.21 12.72 28.87
CA ARG A 217 11.39 12.06 28.31
C ARG A 217 11.12 10.60 27.97
N SER A 218 10.50 9.87 28.89
CA SER A 218 10.13 8.46 28.67
C SER A 218 9.18 8.32 27.48
N ASP A 219 8.15 9.15 27.43
CA ASP A 219 7.17 9.15 26.33
C ASP A 219 7.82 9.45 24.96
N LEU A 220 8.80 10.36 24.91
CA LEU A 220 9.55 10.68 23.70
C LEU A 220 10.47 9.52 23.27
N ILE A 221 11.13 8.86 24.22
CA ILE A 221 11.97 7.68 23.94
C ILE A 221 11.10 6.53 23.40
N ASP A 222 9.97 6.27 24.03
CA ASP A 222 9.03 5.23 23.58
C ASP A 222 8.47 5.52 22.18
N ARG A 223 8.16 6.80 21.90
CA ARG A 223 7.73 7.25 20.55
C ARG A 223 8.79 7.03 19.48
N LEU A 224 10.05 7.28 19.80
CA LEU A 224 11.20 7.11 18.90
C LEU A 224 11.66 5.65 18.80
N GLY A 225 11.14 4.78 19.64
CA GLY A 225 11.46 3.35 19.66
C GLY A 225 11.02 2.62 18.40
N PRO A 226 11.67 1.48 18.05
CA PRO A 226 11.44 0.73 16.81
C PRO A 226 10.02 0.16 16.66
N ALA A 227 9.28 0.04 17.75
CA ALA A 227 7.89 -0.39 17.72
C ALA A 227 6.95 0.71 17.18
N ASN A 228 7.29 1.98 17.39
CA ASN A 228 6.47 3.14 17.07
C ASN A 228 7.02 3.97 15.91
N THR A 229 8.28 3.73 15.51
CA THR A 229 8.96 4.47 14.44
C THR A 229 9.64 3.48 13.50
N TYR A 230 9.19 3.43 12.25
CA TYR A 230 9.72 2.57 11.20
C TYR A 230 9.56 3.20 9.82
N GLU A 231 10.48 2.87 8.92
CA GLU A 231 10.48 3.37 7.56
C GLU A 231 9.41 2.71 6.68
N THR A 232 9.04 3.41 5.60
CA THR A 232 8.24 2.81 4.53
C THR A 232 9.04 1.69 3.86
N SER A 233 8.47 0.50 3.81
CA SER A 233 9.15 -0.70 3.31
C SER A 233 8.20 -1.68 2.64
N MET A 234 8.76 -2.62 1.91
CA MET A 234 8.03 -3.83 1.50
C MET A 234 7.97 -4.80 2.67
N MET A 235 6.77 -5.28 2.98
CA MET A 235 6.58 -6.25 4.06
C MET A 235 7.04 -7.65 3.67
N TRP A 236 6.88 -8.00 2.37
CA TRP A 236 7.33 -9.25 1.78
C TRP A 236 8.00 -8.98 0.43
N PRO A 237 8.86 -9.90 -0.05
CA PRO A 237 9.40 -9.83 -1.41
C PRO A 237 8.28 -9.73 -2.45
N VAL A 238 8.58 -9.09 -3.58
CA VAL A 238 7.64 -8.98 -4.69
C VAL A 238 7.27 -10.39 -5.18
N TYR A 239 5.98 -10.67 -5.18
CA TYR A 239 5.44 -11.93 -5.67
C TYR A 239 5.09 -11.82 -7.15
N VAL A 240 5.63 -12.71 -7.98
CA VAL A 240 5.30 -12.81 -9.41
C VAL A 240 4.94 -14.26 -9.72
N PRO A 241 3.68 -14.55 -10.08
CA PRO A 241 3.22 -15.89 -10.45
C PRO A 241 4.04 -16.48 -11.61
N GLU A 242 4.17 -17.81 -11.64
CA GLU A 242 4.81 -18.49 -12.77
C GLU A 242 3.97 -18.40 -14.03
N ALA A 243 2.67 -18.51 -13.89
CA ALA A 243 1.72 -18.40 -14.99
C ALA A 243 1.54 -16.95 -15.44
N GLN A 244 1.41 -16.77 -16.75
CA GLN A 244 1.04 -15.48 -17.34
C GLN A 244 -0.41 -15.14 -17.00
N VAL A 245 -0.70 -13.84 -16.78
CA VAL A 245 -2.07 -13.37 -16.52
C VAL A 245 -2.84 -13.17 -17.84
N LEU A 246 -2.15 -12.74 -18.89
CA LEU A 246 -2.72 -12.57 -20.23
C LEU A 246 -1.76 -13.12 -21.30
N PRO A 247 -2.32 -13.81 -22.32
CA PRO A 247 -3.65 -14.41 -22.36
C PRO A 247 -3.76 -15.54 -21.33
N ASN A 248 -4.89 -15.59 -20.60
CA ASN A 248 -5.17 -16.72 -19.71
C ASN A 248 -5.64 -17.90 -20.59
N PRO A 249 -4.92 -19.02 -20.66
CA PRO A 249 -5.25 -20.11 -21.56
C PRO A 249 -6.63 -20.71 -21.27
N GLU A 250 -6.97 -20.93 -20.01
CA GLU A 250 -8.25 -21.52 -19.62
C GLU A 250 -9.43 -20.63 -20.03
N LEU A 251 -9.35 -19.35 -19.75
CA LEU A 251 -10.40 -18.39 -20.08
C LEU A 251 -10.53 -18.20 -21.59
N THR A 252 -9.40 -18.10 -22.29
CA THR A 252 -9.37 -17.88 -23.75
C THR A 252 -9.99 -19.03 -24.50
N TRP A 253 -9.61 -20.27 -24.15
CA TRP A 253 -10.16 -21.48 -24.77
C TRP A 253 -11.63 -21.70 -24.38
N GLY A 254 -12.00 -21.43 -23.10
CA GLY A 254 -13.37 -21.54 -22.60
C GLY A 254 -14.32 -20.61 -23.36
N ILE A 255 -13.94 -19.31 -23.47
CA ILE A 255 -14.73 -18.32 -24.23
C ILE A 255 -14.79 -18.67 -25.71
N GLY A 256 -13.65 -19.09 -26.31
CA GLY A 256 -13.59 -19.48 -27.71
C GLY A 256 -14.52 -20.65 -28.03
N LEU A 257 -14.54 -21.69 -27.19
CA LEU A 257 -15.41 -22.84 -27.34
C LEU A 257 -16.89 -22.46 -27.18
N LEU A 258 -17.23 -21.67 -26.17
CA LEU A 258 -18.59 -21.21 -25.92
C LEU A 258 -19.12 -20.37 -27.09
N LEU A 259 -18.34 -19.41 -27.57
CA LEU A 259 -18.70 -18.61 -28.75
C LEU A 259 -18.81 -19.48 -30.01
N GLY A 260 -17.92 -20.44 -30.15
CA GLY A 260 -17.95 -21.39 -31.28
C GLY A 260 -19.24 -22.22 -31.32
N VAL A 261 -19.66 -22.73 -30.17
CA VAL A 261 -20.92 -23.49 -30.06
C VAL A 261 -22.13 -22.57 -30.30
N CYS A 262 -22.19 -21.40 -29.67
CA CYS A 262 -23.33 -20.46 -29.84
C CYS A 262 -23.46 -19.98 -31.28
N LEU A 263 -22.38 -19.52 -31.91
CA LEU A 263 -22.44 -19.04 -33.28
C LEU A 263 -22.61 -20.18 -34.29
N GLY A 264 -22.04 -21.33 -34.05
CA GLY A 264 -22.23 -22.52 -34.87
C GLY A 264 -23.68 -22.99 -34.87
N THR A 265 -24.34 -23.05 -33.73
CA THR A 265 -25.77 -23.37 -33.62
C THR A 265 -26.62 -22.33 -34.30
N PHE A 266 -26.36 -21.04 -34.07
CA PHE A 266 -27.10 -19.96 -34.70
C PHE A 266 -27.04 -20.02 -36.22
N VAL A 267 -25.85 -20.17 -36.82
CA VAL A 267 -25.67 -20.28 -38.25
C VAL A 267 -26.39 -21.51 -38.84
N SER A 268 -26.32 -22.65 -38.16
CA SER A 268 -27.01 -23.88 -38.58
C SER A 268 -28.53 -23.72 -38.58
N VAL A 269 -29.08 -23.05 -37.56
CA VAL A 269 -30.55 -22.79 -37.45
C VAL A 269 -31.00 -21.82 -38.51
N VAL A 270 -30.32 -20.69 -38.71
CA VAL A 270 -30.66 -19.69 -39.74
C VAL A 270 -30.61 -20.30 -41.13
N ARG A 271 -29.61 -21.12 -41.43
CA ARG A 271 -29.49 -21.80 -42.71
C ARG A 271 -30.57 -22.86 -42.91
N GLY A 272 -30.88 -23.64 -41.85
CA GLY A 272 -31.95 -24.61 -41.87
C GLY A 272 -33.34 -23.96 -42.12
N ALA A 273 -33.58 -22.79 -41.50
CA ALA A 273 -34.82 -22.01 -41.74
C ALA A 273 -34.92 -21.48 -43.16
N ARG A 274 -33.83 -20.88 -43.72
CA ARG A 274 -33.81 -20.39 -45.10
C ARG A 274 -34.05 -21.49 -46.13
N ARG A 275 -33.59 -22.73 -45.89
CA ARG A 275 -33.86 -23.86 -46.78
C ARG A 275 -35.31 -24.41 -46.70
N ARG A 276 -36.03 -24.09 -45.65
CA ARG A 276 -37.45 -24.44 -45.53
C ARG A 276 -38.38 -23.41 -46.18
N SER A 277 -37.88 -22.16 -46.31
CA SER A 277 -38.64 -21.05 -46.98
C SER A 277 -38.35 -20.90 -48.47
N ALA A 278 -37.39 -21.62 -49.03
CA ALA A 278 -37.09 -21.74 -50.45
C ALA A 278 -37.58 -23.08 -51.01
#